data_77a57d2cea27e587bb674f76ac7c5bb9
#
_entry.id   77a57d2cea27e587bb674f76ac7c5bb9
#
_cell.length_a   1.000
_cell.length_b   1.000
_cell.length_c   1.000
_cell.angle_alpha   90.00
_cell.angle_beta   90.00
_cell.angle_gamma   90.00
#
_symmetry.space_group_name_H-M   'P 1'
#
loop_
_entity.id
_entity.type
_entity.pdbx_description
1 polymer ?
#
loop_
_entity_poly.entity_id
_entity_poly.type
_entity_poly.pdbx_seq_one_letter_code
_entity_poly.pdbx_strand_id
1 'polypeptide(L)'
;LTGIPAAWGVFQQPVMQGYGFSRGQAMLAFAVLVAAYGVGCAMGGLLQDAHGPRFAGLWGTALLAGGFFAASLVPVANAVLFLLVYSLPAGLGSAFLAPAVLACAQKWYKDKKGWATGVAGVAMGLSGAFFTLFVKGVGGAWGIRVCFAALGAVMLVICGAGALILQDPPAPATSGNPQPGLDWPRMVRTTQYKLCVAAVALSAPAVLLFSPEIFKIATERGLPEAAAPCSIVLGSAASAAG
;
A
#
# COMPACT_ATOMS: atom_id res chain seq x y z
N LEU A 1 3.64 -4.97 -1.26
CA LEU A 1 2.23 -5.05 -0.81
C LEU A 1 1.62 -3.66 -0.54
N THR A 2 2.42 -2.68 -0.21
CA THR A 2 2.01 -1.26 -0.11
C THR A 2 1.79 -0.59 -1.47
N GLY A 3 2.07 -1.29 -2.56
CA GLY A 3 1.81 -0.85 -3.94
C GLY A 3 0.35 -0.92 -4.39
N ILE A 4 -0.60 -1.31 -3.51
CA ILE A 4 -2.03 -1.39 -3.86
C ILE A 4 -2.55 -0.05 -4.40
N PRO A 5 -2.27 1.12 -3.78
CA PRO A 5 -2.67 2.39 -4.36
C PRO A 5 -2.08 2.64 -5.75
N ALA A 6 -0.81 2.25 -5.96
CA ALA A 6 -0.14 2.41 -7.26
C ALA A 6 -0.69 1.43 -8.32
N ALA A 7 -1.18 0.25 -7.91
CA ALA A 7 -1.76 -0.75 -8.80
C ALA A 7 -3.26 -0.52 -9.10
N TRP A 8 -3.92 0.47 -8.48
CA TRP A 8 -5.36 0.68 -8.65
C TRP A 8 -5.79 0.85 -10.12
N GLY A 9 -4.95 1.47 -10.94
CA GLY A 9 -5.22 1.63 -12.36
C GLY A 9 -5.50 0.30 -13.10
N VAL A 10 -4.89 -0.79 -12.64
CA VAL A 10 -5.12 -2.14 -13.21
C VAL A 10 -6.43 -2.75 -12.69
N PHE A 11 -6.83 -2.45 -11.45
CA PHE A 11 -8.07 -2.94 -10.86
C PHE A 11 -9.31 -2.18 -11.34
N GLN A 12 -9.17 -0.91 -11.72
CA GLN A 12 -10.28 -0.01 -12.00
C GLN A 12 -11.22 -0.56 -13.07
N GLN A 13 -10.71 -0.94 -14.23
CA GLN A 13 -11.50 -1.49 -15.34
C GLN A 13 -12.20 -2.81 -14.97
N PRO A 14 -11.51 -3.84 -14.44
CA PRO A 14 -12.15 -5.08 -14.00
C PRO A 14 -13.19 -4.88 -12.90
N VAL A 15 -12.97 -3.93 -11.98
CA VAL A 15 -13.95 -3.60 -10.92
C VAL A 15 -15.20 -2.97 -11.52
N MET A 16 -15.06 -2.01 -12.45
CA MET A 16 -16.21 -1.42 -13.15
C MET A 16 -17.03 -2.47 -13.88
N GLN A 17 -16.39 -3.37 -14.61
CA GLN A 17 -17.06 -4.44 -15.36
C GLN A 17 -17.68 -5.51 -14.46
N GLY A 18 -16.95 -5.98 -13.44
CA GLY A 18 -17.39 -7.09 -12.59
C GLY A 18 -18.44 -6.73 -11.54
N TYR A 19 -18.43 -5.48 -11.06
CA TYR A 19 -19.41 -4.99 -10.07
C TYR A 19 -20.43 -4.01 -10.66
N GLY A 20 -20.31 -3.63 -11.93
CA GLY A 20 -21.22 -2.67 -12.57
C GLY A 20 -21.06 -1.25 -12.02
N PHE A 21 -19.87 -0.87 -11.55
CA PHE A 21 -19.63 0.45 -10.99
C PHE A 21 -19.43 1.50 -12.09
N SER A 22 -19.94 2.70 -11.85
CA SER A 22 -19.58 3.86 -12.64
C SER A 22 -18.13 4.25 -12.38
N ARG A 23 -17.53 5.00 -13.31
CA ARG A 23 -16.18 5.53 -13.14
C ARG A 23 -16.03 6.35 -11.86
N GLY A 24 -17.04 7.18 -11.52
CA GLY A 24 -17.04 7.97 -10.30
C GLY A 24 -17.01 7.10 -9.04
N GLN A 25 -17.75 5.99 -9.01
CA GLN A 25 -17.74 5.05 -7.89
C GLN A 25 -16.39 4.33 -7.73
N ALA A 26 -15.77 3.93 -8.84
CA ALA A 26 -14.44 3.31 -8.82
C ALA A 26 -13.36 4.29 -8.35
N MET A 27 -13.43 5.56 -8.78
CA MET A 27 -12.53 6.62 -8.29
C MET A 27 -12.76 6.95 -6.81
N LEU A 28 -14.02 6.94 -6.35
CA LEU A 28 -14.35 7.13 -4.95
C LEU A 28 -13.77 5.98 -4.09
N ALA A 29 -13.82 4.73 -4.58
CA ALA A 29 -13.20 3.60 -3.91
C ALA A 29 -11.70 3.80 -3.71
N PHE A 30 -11.01 4.32 -4.72
CA PHE A 30 -9.61 4.67 -4.63
C PHE A 30 -9.35 5.81 -3.63
N ALA A 31 -10.14 6.88 -3.70
CA ALA A 31 -10.00 8.03 -2.80
C ALA A 31 -10.17 7.63 -1.32
N VAL A 32 -11.18 6.80 -1.01
CA VAL A 32 -11.40 6.28 0.33
C VAL A 32 -10.25 5.36 0.79
N LEU A 33 -9.73 4.53 -0.10
CA LEU A 33 -8.58 3.66 0.18
C LEU A 33 -7.35 4.49 0.54
N VAL A 34 -7.04 5.53 -0.23
CA VAL A 34 -5.90 6.43 0.03
C VAL A 34 -6.10 7.24 1.30
N ALA A 35 -7.31 7.74 1.56
CA ALA A 35 -7.63 8.44 2.80
C ALA A 35 -7.48 7.52 4.03
N ALA A 36 -7.98 6.28 3.95
CA ALA A 36 -7.83 5.28 4.99
C ALA A 36 -6.35 4.91 5.21
N TYR A 37 -5.56 4.83 4.13
CA TYR A 37 -4.12 4.63 4.22
C TYR A 37 -3.43 5.77 4.98
N GLY A 38 -3.75 7.03 4.68
CA GLY A 38 -3.18 8.19 5.37
C GLY A 38 -3.47 8.19 6.87
N VAL A 39 -4.73 7.98 7.26
CA VAL A 39 -5.13 7.87 8.68
C VAL A 39 -4.49 6.64 9.33
N GLY A 40 -4.49 5.53 8.62
CA GLY A 40 -3.93 4.27 9.08
C GLY A 40 -2.43 4.33 9.36
N CYS A 41 -1.65 5.14 8.63
CA CYS A 41 -0.21 5.30 8.90
C CYS A 41 0.04 5.88 10.31
N ALA A 42 -0.75 6.86 10.74
CA ALA A 42 -0.65 7.41 12.08
C ALA A 42 -1.07 6.38 13.15
N MET A 43 -2.19 5.69 12.93
CA MET A 43 -2.67 4.65 13.85
C MET A 43 -1.72 3.46 13.91
N GLY A 44 -1.19 3.01 12.77
CA GLY A 44 -0.24 1.91 12.65
C GLY A 44 1.08 2.21 13.36
N GLY A 45 1.57 3.45 13.27
CA GLY A 45 2.74 3.91 14.02
C GLY A 45 2.53 3.81 15.53
N LEU A 46 1.42 4.36 16.04
CA LEU A 46 1.06 4.27 17.46
C LEU A 46 0.89 2.83 17.93
N LEU A 47 0.28 1.98 17.12
CA LEU A 47 0.09 0.56 17.43
C LEU A 47 1.42 -0.18 17.50
N GLN A 48 2.34 0.12 16.57
CA GLN A 48 3.68 -0.42 16.54
C GLN A 48 4.50 0.00 17.76
N ASP A 49 4.42 1.27 18.15
CA ASP A 49 5.14 1.79 19.33
C ASP A 49 4.62 1.18 20.63
N ALA A 50 3.31 0.89 20.71
CA ALA A 50 2.69 0.31 21.90
C ALA A 50 2.88 -1.21 22.01
N HIS A 51 2.78 -1.95 20.91
CA HIS A 51 2.71 -3.43 20.92
C HIS A 51 3.79 -4.11 20.06
N GLY A 52 4.65 -3.32 19.42
CA GLY A 52 5.72 -3.81 18.55
C GLY A 52 5.30 -4.06 17.11
N PRO A 53 6.31 -4.26 16.22
CA PRO A 53 6.07 -4.34 14.77
C PRO A 53 5.33 -5.61 14.36
N ARG A 54 5.51 -6.73 15.11
CA ARG A 54 4.82 -7.99 14.83
C ARG A 54 3.31 -7.87 14.99
N PHE A 55 2.86 -7.22 16.07
CA PHE A 55 1.44 -7.03 16.34
C PHE A 55 0.79 -6.12 15.31
N ALA A 56 1.42 -4.99 14.98
CA ALA A 56 0.95 -4.09 13.93
C ALA A 56 0.90 -4.79 12.56
N GLY A 57 1.91 -5.61 12.24
CA GLY A 57 1.97 -6.40 11.01
C GLY A 57 0.85 -7.44 10.91
N LEU A 58 0.54 -8.17 11.98
CA LEU A 58 -0.54 -9.17 12.01
C LEU A 58 -1.92 -8.52 11.84
N TRP A 59 -2.20 -7.43 12.55
CA TRP A 59 -3.45 -6.67 12.38
C TRP A 59 -3.56 -6.08 10.98
N GLY A 60 -2.46 -5.53 10.46
CA GLY A 60 -2.40 -5.04 9.08
C GLY A 60 -2.70 -6.14 8.06
N THR A 61 -2.15 -7.34 8.26
CA THR A 61 -2.42 -8.51 7.40
C THR A 61 -3.87 -8.94 7.48
N ALA A 62 -4.45 -9.03 8.68
CA ALA A 62 -5.84 -9.44 8.88
C ALA A 62 -6.81 -8.47 8.21
N LEU A 63 -6.60 -7.16 8.38
CA LEU A 63 -7.42 -6.13 7.73
C LEU A 63 -7.27 -6.17 6.21
N LEU A 64 -6.05 -6.29 5.71
CA LEU A 64 -5.78 -6.32 4.28
C LEU A 64 -6.40 -7.55 3.62
N ALA A 65 -6.07 -8.74 4.10
CA ALA A 65 -6.61 -9.98 3.55
C ALA A 65 -8.13 -10.06 3.73
N GLY A 66 -8.65 -9.68 4.90
CA GLY A 66 -10.08 -9.60 5.17
C GLY A 66 -10.81 -8.68 4.22
N GLY A 67 -10.25 -7.50 3.92
CA GLY A 67 -10.81 -6.57 2.93
C GLY A 67 -10.88 -7.16 1.52
N PHE A 68 -9.85 -7.87 1.07
CA PHE A 68 -9.85 -8.55 -0.22
C PHE A 68 -10.86 -9.70 -0.27
N PHE A 69 -10.93 -10.53 0.78
CA PHE A 69 -11.95 -11.58 0.86
C PHE A 69 -13.37 -11.02 0.90
N ALA A 70 -13.61 -10.00 1.71
CA ALA A 70 -14.92 -9.36 1.80
C ALA A 70 -15.32 -8.72 0.45
N ALA A 71 -14.38 -8.12 -0.28
CA ALA A 71 -14.63 -7.60 -1.62
C ALA A 71 -15.15 -8.67 -2.58
N SER A 72 -14.63 -9.90 -2.51
CA SER A 72 -15.09 -11.01 -3.38
C SER A 72 -16.55 -11.37 -3.17
N LEU A 73 -17.11 -11.10 -1.98
CA LEU A 73 -18.48 -11.43 -1.57
C LEU A 73 -19.48 -10.29 -1.83
N VAL A 74 -19.02 -9.09 -2.18
CA VAL A 74 -19.89 -7.93 -2.39
C VAL A 74 -20.86 -8.17 -3.56
N PRO A 75 -22.18 -7.91 -3.40
CA PRO A 75 -23.15 -7.98 -4.49
C PRO A 75 -22.86 -6.96 -5.59
N VAL A 76 -23.34 -7.25 -6.81
CA VAL A 76 -23.25 -6.31 -7.95
C VAL A 76 -23.97 -5.01 -7.63
N ALA A 77 -23.43 -3.88 -8.07
CA ALA A 77 -23.97 -2.53 -7.93
C ALA A 77 -24.01 -1.95 -6.52
N ASN A 78 -23.44 -2.60 -5.50
CA ASN A 78 -23.40 -2.07 -4.14
C ASN A 78 -22.05 -1.37 -3.84
N ALA A 79 -21.87 -0.17 -4.39
CA ALA A 79 -20.63 0.60 -4.23
C ALA A 79 -20.36 0.97 -2.77
N VAL A 80 -21.38 1.33 -1.99
CA VAL A 80 -21.21 1.74 -0.58
C VAL A 80 -20.66 0.58 0.25
N LEU A 81 -21.22 -0.62 0.06
CA LEU A 81 -20.73 -1.82 0.74
C LEU A 81 -19.27 -2.12 0.35
N PHE A 82 -18.94 -2.00 -0.94
CA PHE A 82 -17.57 -2.17 -1.42
C PHE A 82 -16.59 -1.19 -0.77
N LEU A 83 -16.97 0.07 -0.62
CA LEU A 83 -16.16 1.09 0.07
C LEU A 83 -15.87 0.69 1.51
N LEU A 84 -16.89 0.23 2.23
CA LEU A 84 -16.77 -0.12 3.65
C LEU A 84 -15.97 -1.40 3.88
N VAL A 85 -16.18 -2.44 3.05
CA VAL A 85 -15.58 -3.76 3.30
C VAL A 85 -14.25 -3.97 2.56
N TYR A 86 -13.98 -3.19 1.51
CA TYR A 86 -12.71 -3.25 0.78
C TYR A 86 -11.83 -2.03 1.05
N SER A 87 -12.31 -0.82 0.69
CA SER A 87 -11.44 0.36 0.65
C SER A 87 -10.92 0.75 2.03
N LEU A 88 -11.77 0.71 3.06
CA LEU A 88 -11.34 1.01 4.42
C LEU A 88 -10.37 -0.04 4.98
N PRO A 89 -10.70 -1.35 5.02
CA PRO A 89 -9.79 -2.34 5.60
C PRO A 89 -8.51 -2.51 4.79
N ALA A 90 -8.56 -2.47 3.45
CA ALA A 90 -7.37 -2.59 2.62
C ALA A 90 -6.44 -1.38 2.78
N GLY A 91 -7.00 -0.17 2.87
CA GLY A 91 -6.24 1.05 3.16
C GLY A 91 -5.57 1.01 4.53
N LEU A 92 -6.32 0.73 5.59
CA LEU A 92 -5.80 0.60 6.95
C LEU A 92 -4.78 -0.54 7.08
N GLY A 93 -5.08 -1.70 6.51
CA GLY A 93 -4.19 -2.86 6.57
C GLY A 93 -2.84 -2.60 5.89
N SER A 94 -2.86 -1.98 4.72
CA SER A 94 -1.63 -1.55 4.01
C SER A 94 -0.84 -0.53 4.83
N ALA A 95 -1.53 0.40 5.48
CA ALA A 95 -0.94 1.45 6.30
C ALA A 95 -0.29 0.93 7.59
N PHE A 96 -0.80 -0.16 8.16
CA PHE A 96 -0.19 -0.79 9.33
C PHE A 96 1.07 -1.58 8.94
N LEU A 97 1.04 -2.26 7.79
CA LEU A 97 2.17 -3.08 7.32
C LEU A 97 3.37 -2.24 6.87
N ALA A 98 3.15 -1.17 6.09
CA ALA A 98 4.22 -0.43 5.44
C ALA A 98 5.21 0.21 6.42
N PRO A 99 4.76 1.05 7.38
CA PRO A 99 5.64 1.66 8.36
C PRO A 99 6.30 0.62 9.27
N ALA A 100 5.57 -0.46 9.64
CA ALA A 100 6.10 -1.50 10.51
C ALA A 100 7.29 -2.23 9.87
N VAL A 101 7.17 -2.61 8.60
CA VAL A 101 8.27 -3.26 7.88
C VAL A 101 9.45 -2.32 7.70
N LEU A 102 9.20 -1.06 7.30
CA LEU A 102 10.25 -0.09 7.06
C LEU A 102 11.00 0.28 8.34
N ALA A 103 10.28 0.56 9.42
CA ALA A 103 10.88 0.88 10.71
C ALA A 103 11.69 -0.30 11.27
N CYS A 104 11.17 -1.52 11.17
CA CYS A 104 11.88 -2.73 11.55
C CYS A 104 13.17 -2.90 10.74
N ALA A 105 13.13 -2.75 9.42
CA ALA A 105 14.30 -2.84 8.56
C ALA A 105 15.36 -1.78 8.93
N GLN A 106 14.95 -0.54 9.18
CA GLN A 106 15.86 0.54 9.59
C GLN A 106 16.47 0.33 10.98
N LYS A 107 15.74 -0.34 11.89
CA LYS A 107 16.27 -0.72 13.21
C LYS A 107 17.34 -1.81 13.13
N TRP A 108 17.19 -2.77 12.22
CA TRP A 108 18.17 -3.82 11.98
C TRP A 108 19.42 -3.32 11.24
N TYR A 109 19.27 -2.43 10.27
CA TYR A 109 20.37 -1.90 9.47
C TYR A 109 20.72 -0.46 9.86
N LYS A 110 21.11 -0.23 11.13
CA LYS A 110 21.40 1.12 11.67
C LYS A 110 22.45 1.88 10.89
N ASP A 111 23.49 1.20 10.43
CA ASP A 111 24.60 1.81 9.69
C ASP A 111 24.32 1.99 8.18
N LYS A 112 23.29 1.30 7.66
CA LYS A 112 22.94 1.31 6.24
C LYS A 112 21.44 1.54 6.02
N LYS A 113 20.86 2.52 6.71
CA LYS A 113 19.42 2.84 6.64
C LYS A 113 18.93 3.14 5.21
N GLY A 114 19.76 3.84 4.42
CA GLY A 114 19.47 4.14 3.01
C GLY A 114 19.32 2.86 2.18
N TRP A 115 20.21 1.89 2.37
CA TRP A 115 20.12 0.60 1.67
C TRP A 115 18.86 -0.18 2.05
N ALA A 116 18.53 -0.24 3.34
CA ALA A 116 17.31 -0.90 3.80
C ALA A 116 16.04 -0.25 3.24
N THR A 117 16.02 1.08 3.17
CA THR A 117 14.90 1.84 2.58
C THR A 117 14.82 1.61 1.07
N GLY A 118 15.97 1.58 0.38
CA GLY A 118 16.05 1.31 -1.06
C GLY A 118 15.51 -0.07 -1.42
N VAL A 119 15.94 -1.12 -0.70
CA VAL A 119 15.42 -2.50 -0.92
C VAL A 119 13.90 -2.57 -0.68
N ALA A 120 13.40 -1.90 0.36
CA ALA A 120 11.96 -1.81 0.57
C ALA A 120 11.25 -1.07 -0.58
N GLY A 121 11.85 0.00 -1.11
CA GLY A 121 11.36 0.74 -2.28
C GLY A 121 11.28 -0.13 -3.54
N VAL A 122 12.33 -0.91 -3.82
CA VAL A 122 12.33 -1.90 -4.92
C VAL A 122 11.19 -2.91 -4.78
N ALA A 123 11.00 -3.46 -3.58
CA ALA A 123 9.92 -4.41 -3.33
C ALA A 123 8.52 -3.77 -3.51
N MET A 124 8.37 -2.50 -3.11
CA MET A 124 7.13 -1.73 -3.35
C MET A 124 6.88 -1.52 -4.85
N GLY A 125 7.91 -1.18 -5.63
CA GLY A 125 7.81 -1.03 -7.06
C GLY A 125 7.44 -2.33 -7.77
N LEU A 126 8.13 -3.43 -7.47
CA LEU A 126 7.85 -4.75 -8.05
C LEU A 126 6.43 -5.25 -7.74
N SER A 127 5.83 -4.80 -6.64
CA SER A 127 4.45 -5.17 -6.30
C SER A 127 3.44 -4.71 -7.35
N GLY A 128 3.63 -3.56 -7.98
CA GLY A 128 2.78 -3.07 -9.06
C GLY A 128 2.81 -4.00 -10.28
N ALA A 129 4.00 -4.49 -10.66
CA ALA A 129 4.14 -5.48 -11.73
C ALA A 129 3.45 -6.80 -11.37
N PHE A 130 3.65 -7.30 -10.15
CA PHE A 130 2.99 -8.52 -9.66
C PHE A 130 1.46 -8.40 -9.73
N PHE A 131 0.88 -7.32 -9.21
CA PHE A 131 -0.57 -7.10 -9.28
C PHE A 131 -1.08 -7.04 -10.72
N THR A 132 -0.34 -6.39 -11.62
CA THR A 132 -0.71 -6.28 -13.03
C THR A 132 -0.79 -7.66 -13.69
N LEU A 133 0.23 -8.47 -13.51
CA LEU A 133 0.27 -9.84 -14.06
C LEU A 133 -0.81 -10.72 -13.43
N PHE A 134 -1.02 -10.60 -12.13
CA PHE A 134 -2.01 -11.38 -11.40
C PHE A 134 -3.43 -11.06 -11.84
N VAL A 135 -3.77 -9.77 -11.93
CA VAL A 135 -5.11 -9.32 -12.37
C VAL A 135 -5.38 -9.71 -13.82
N LYS A 136 -4.39 -9.58 -14.72
CA LYS A 136 -4.54 -10.00 -16.12
C LYS A 136 -4.68 -11.53 -16.24
N GLY A 137 -3.90 -12.30 -15.48
CA GLY A 137 -3.96 -13.76 -15.52
C GLY A 137 -5.22 -14.31 -14.87
N VAL A 138 -5.37 -14.09 -13.58
CA VAL A 138 -6.48 -14.67 -12.81
C VAL A 138 -7.79 -13.92 -13.05
N GLY A 139 -7.75 -12.59 -13.06
CA GLY A 139 -8.94 -11.77 -13.27
C GLY A 139 -9.52 -11.89 -14.67
N GLY A 140 -8.66 -12.05 -15.69
CA GLY A 140 -9.11 -12.29 -17.07
C GLY A 140 -9.71 -13.66 -17.30
N ALA A 141 -9.19 -14.70 -16.61
CA ALA A 141 -9.67 -16.08 -16.76
C ALA A 141 -10.90 -16.41 -15.89
N TRP A 142 -10.94 -15.89 -14.67
CA TRP A 142 -11.89 -16.35 -13.61
C TRP A 142 -12.76 -15.21 -13.07
N GLY A 143 -12.55 -14.01 -13.57
CA GLY A 143 -13.29 -12.83 -13.15
C GLY A 143 -12.69 -12.14 -11.91
N ILE A 144 -13.12 -10.90 -11.70
CA ILE A 144 -12.52 -10.01 -10.65
C ILE A 144 -12.82 -10.51 -9.22
N ARG A 145 -13.94 -11.15 -8.98
CA ARG A 145 -14.31 -11.66 -7.66
C ARG A 145 -13.36 -12.78 -7.21
N VAL A 146 -13.10 -13.75 -8.09
CA VAL A 146 -12.14 -14.82 -7.83
C VAL A 146 -10.74 -14.24 -7.69
N CYS A 147 -10.38 -13.23 -8.48
CA CYS A 147 -9.13 -12.52 -8.37
C CYS A 147 -8.96 -11.87 -6.98
N PHE A 148 -9.99 -11.21 -6.44
CA PHE A 148 -9.95 -10.65 -5.09
C PHE A 148 -9.80 -11.73 -4.01
N ALA A 149 -10.53 -12.84 -4.11
CA ALA A 149 -10.38 -13.95 -3.17
C ALA A 149 -8.97 -14.56 -3.21
N ALA A 150 -8.44 -14.80 -4.40
CA ALA A 150 -7.10 -15.34 -4.59
C ALA A 150 -6.02 -14.37 -4.07
N LEU A 151 -6.16 -13.06 -4.33
CA LEU A 151 -5.28 -12.04 -3.77
C LEU A 151 -5.36 -12.01 -2.24
N GLY A 152 -6.57 -12.10 -1.67
CA GLY A 152 -6.74 -12.19 -0.22
C GLY A 152 -5.97 -13.37 0.39
N ALA A 153 -6.04 -14.55 -0.24
CA ALA A 153 -5.30 -15.73 0.18
C ALA A 153 -3.78 -15.54 0.07
N VAL A 154 -3.30 -15.04 -1.05
CA VAL A 154 -1.88 -14.73 -1.27
C VAL A 154 -1.37 -13.70 -0.26
N MET A 155 -2.16 -12.63 -0.01
CA MET A 155 -1.82 -11.61 0.99
C MET A 155 -1.77 -12.20 2.41
N LEU A 156 -2.75 -13.03 2.77
CA LEU A 156 -2.79 -13.67 4.08
C LEU A 156 -1.53 -14.52 4.32
N VAL A 157 -1.13 -15.32 3.33
CA VAL A 157 0.03 -16.21 3.45
C VAL A 157 1.33 -15.40 3.47
N ILE A 158 1.55 -14.52 2.49
CA ILE A 158 2.84 -13.81 2.35
C ILE A 158 3.00 -12.75 3.44
N CYS A 159 1.98 -11.91 3.68
CA CYS A 159 2.07 -10.88 4.71
C CYS A 159 2.00 -11.49 6.11
N GLY A 160 1.20 -12.55 6.31
CA GLY A 160 1.12 -13.25 7.57
C GLY A 160 2.46 -13.90 7.94
N ALA A 161 3.07 -14.65 7.02
CA ALA A 161 4.41 -15.20 7.23
C ALA A 161 5.44 -14.10 7.50
N GLY A 162 5.41 -13.00 6.72
CA GLY A 162 6.28 -11.86 6.93
C GLY A 162 6.07 -11.21 8.30
N ALA A 163 4.82 -11.00 8.72
CA ALA A 163 4.49 -10.40 10.01
C ALA A 163 4.92 -11.27 11.20
N LEU A 164 4.86 -12.59 11.07
CA LEU A 164 5.34 -13.52 12.10
C LEU A 164 6.85 -13.45 12.31
N ILE A 165 7.61 -13.16 11.25
CA ILE A 165 9.07 -13.03 11.29
C ILE A 165 9.50 -11.64 11.79
N LEU A 166 8.61 -10.63 11.72
CA LEU A 166 8.92 -9.26 12.11
C LEU A 166 9.22 -9.22 13.63
N GLN A 167 10.45 -8.85 13.97
CA GLN A 167 10.90 -8.68 15.36
C GLN A 167 11.82 -7.47 15.44
N ASP A 168 11.69 -6.71 16.52
CA ASP A 168 12.67 -5.67 16.82
C ASP A 168 14.02 -6.30 17.20
N PRO A 169 15.15 -5.69 16.81
CA PRO A 169 16.45 -6.16 17.24
C PRO A 169 16.56 -6.09 18.76
N PRO A 170 17.28 -7.02 19.41
CA PRO A 170 17.49 -6.98 20.85
C PRO A 170 18.15 -5.64 21.24
N ALA A 171 17.65 -5.03 22.31
CA ALA A 171 18.19 -3.77 22.80
C ALA A 171 19.70 -3.96 23.09
N PRO A 172 20.59 -3.07 22.60
CA PRO A 172 22.00 -3.19 22.92
C PRO A 172 22.20 -3.05 24.42
N ALA A 173 22.95 -3.98 25.02
CA ALA A 173 23.23 -4.06 26.48
C ALA A 173 23.97 -2.81 27.02
N THR A 174 24.46 -1.95 26.15
CA THR A 174 25.14 -0.69 26.44
C THR A 174 24.39 0.47 25.80
N SER A 175 23.21 0.74 26.25
CA SER A 175 22.59 2.05 25.97
C SER A 175 22.98 3.01 27.09
N GLY A 176 24.02 3.77 26.81
CA GLY A 176 24.10 5.10 27.40
C GLY A 176 22.75 5.79 27.21
N ASN A 177 22.32 6.50 28.21
CA ASN A 177 21.10 7.27 28.40
C ASN A 177 20.34 7.51 27.08
N PRO A 178 19.14 6.96 26.87
CA PRO A 178 18.41 7.21 25.63
C PRO A 178 18.26 8.72 25.50
N GLN A 179 18.86 9.28 24.45
CA GLN A 179 18.65 10.70 24.17
C GLN A 179 17.14 10.90 24.07
N PRO A 180 16.52 11.76 24.88
CA PRO A 180 15.10 11.98 24.84
C PRO A 180 14.76 12.44 23.44
N GLY A 181 14.10 11.56 22.67
CA GLY A 181 13.57 11.93 21.34
C GLY A 181 12.65 13.14 21.49
N LEU A 182 12.58 13.96 20.48
CA LEU A 182 11.62 15.07 20.50
C LEU A 182 10.22 14.49 20.71
N ASP A 183 9.56 14.94 21.75
CA ASP A 183 8.18 14.62 22.05
C ASP A 183 7.30 15.02 20.85
N TRP A 184 6.35 14.17 20.44
CA TRP A 184 5.57 14.38 19.23
C TRP A 184 4.95 15.79 19.10
N PRO A 185 4.42 16.44 20.18
CA PRO A 185 3.92 17.80 20.10
C PRO A 185 5.00 18.85 19.80
N ARG A 186 6.22 18.60 20.23
CA ARG A 186 7.36 19.47 19.92
C ARG A 186 7.84 19.25 18.49
N MET A 187 7.89 18.01 18.01
CA MET A 187 8.27 17.66 16.64
C MET A 187 7.37 18.34 15.61
N VAL A 188 6.05 18.27 15.77
CA VAL A 188 5.06 18.90 14.85
C VAL A 188 5.20 20.42 14.77
N ARG A 189 5.70 21.06 15.84
CA ARG A 189 5.93 22.51 15.88
C ARG A 189 7.23 22.95 15.17
N THR A 190 8.12 22.04 14.89
CA THR A 190 9.41 22.38 14.21
C THR A 190 9.16 22.80 12.76
N THR A 191 9.90 23.80 12.32
CA THR A 191 9.85 24.29 10.93
C THR A 191 10.26 23.20 9.94
N GLN A 192 11.25 22.38 10.30
CA GLN A 192 11.71 21.25 9.47
C GLN A 192 10.59 20.24 9.21
N TYR A 193 9.84 19.86 10.26
CA TYR A 193 8.71 18.94 10.10
C TYR A 193 7.63 19.53 9.18
N LYS A 194 7.28 20.79 9.36
CA LYS A 194 6.29 21.49 8.52
C LYS A 194 6.71 21.56 7.06
N LEU A 195 7.99 21.85 6.81
CA LEU A 195 8.55 21.87 5.45
C LEU A 195 8.56 20.48 4.81
N CYS A 196 8.94 19.44 5.55
CA CYS A 196 8.86 18.05 5.06
C CYS A 196 7.42 17.65 4.72
N VAL A 197 6.46 17.95 5.60
CA VAL A 197 5.04 17.67 5.34
C VAL A 197 4.54 18.43 4.12
N ALA A 198 4.89 19.71 3.99
CA ALA A 198 4.52 20.52 2.83
C ALA A 198 5.12 19.97 1.54
N ALA A 199 6.39 19.57 1.55
CA ALA A 199 7.05 18.99 0.38
C ALA A 199 6.38 17.69 -0.06
N VAL A 200 6.05 16.79 0.89
CA VAL A 200 5.33 15.54 0.60
C VAL A 200 3.90 15.83 0.12
N ALA A 201 3.20 16.76 0.76
CA ALA A 201 1.84 17.14 0.37
C ALA A 201 1.76 17.73 -1.05
N LEU A 202 2.80 18.46 -1.48
CA LEU A 202 2.88 19.01 -2.83
C LEU A 202 3.30 17.97 -3.88
N SER A 203 4.11 16.98 -3.52
CA SER A 203 4.55 15.93 -4.45
C SER A 203 3.55 14.79 -4.62
N ALA A 204 2.79 14.45 -3.57
CA ALA A 204 1.85 13.34 -3.58
C ALA A 204 0.75 13.44 -4.67
N PRO A 205 0.13 14.61 -4.93
CA PRO A 205 -0.90 14.73 -5.97
C PRO A 205 -0.40 14.37 -7.37
N ALA A 206 0.86 14.68 -7.69
CA ALA A 206 1.43 14.37 -9.00
C ALA A 206 1.42 12.84 -9.26
N VAL A 207 1.82 12.05 -8.27
CA VAL A 207 1.85 10.58 -8.41
C VAL A 207 0.43 10.00 -8.35
N LEU A 208 -0.41 10.48 -7.42
CA LEU A 208 -1.75 9.94 -7.20
C LEU A 208 -2.74 10.26 -8.32
N LEU A 209 -2.60 11.40 -9.00
CA LEU A 209 -3.45 11.77 -10.13
C LEU A 209 -3.09 11.00 -11.39
N PHE A 210 -1.80 10.82 -11.67
CA PHE A 210 -1.36 10.16 -12.90
C PHE A 210 -1.41 8.63 -12.81
N SER A 211 -1.16 8.03 -11.64
CA SER A 211 -1.08 6.59 -11.47
C SER A 211 -2.34 5.83 -11.94
N PRO A 212 -3.58 6.20 -11.56
CA PRO A 212 -4.77 5.50 -12.02
C PRO A 212 -5.14 5.81 -13.48
N GLU A 213 -4.72 6.95 -14.02
CA GLU A 213 -5.07 7.39 -15.39
C GLU A 213 -4.06 6.92 -16.45
N ILE A 214 -2.90 6.42 -16.06
CA ILE A 214 -1.82 6.07 -16.98
C ILE A 214 -2.26 5.03 -18.00
N PHE A 215 -3.09 4.08 -17.56
CA PHE A 215 -3.65 3.03 -18.44
C PHE A 215 -4.59 3.61 -19.48
N LYS A 216 -5.43 4.56 -19.08
CA LYS A 216 -6.38 5.24 -19.96
C LYS A 216 -5.67 6.14 -20.98
N ILE A 217 -4.67 6.90 -20.52
CA ILE A 217 -3.87 7.77 -21.40
C ILE A 217 -3.16 6.94 -22.48
N ALA A 218 -2.62 5.77 -22.12
CA ALA A 218 -1.97 4.87 -23.05
C ALA A 218 -2.95 4.35 -24.11
N THR A 219 -4.16 3.95 -23.71
CA THR A 219 -5.20 3.43 -24.62
C THR A 219 -5.75 4.53 -25.53
N GLU A 220 -6.03 5.72 -25.03
CA GLU A 220 -6.54 6.86 -25.80
C GLU A 220 -5.51 7.38 -26.81
N ARG A 221 -4.22 7.21 -26.56
CA ARG A 221 -3.14 7.55 -27.48
C ARG A 221 -2.82 6.45 -28.49
N GLY A 222 -3.60 5.37 -28.53
CA GLY A 222 -3.41 4.27 -29.48
C GLY A 222 -2.14 3.45 -29.24
N LEU A 223 -1.58 3.51 -28.03
CA LEU A 223 -0.42 2.68 -27.67
C LEU A 223 -0.84 1.22 -27.53
N PRO A 224 0.05 0.26 -27.87
CA PRO A 224 -0.26 -1.16 -27.69
C PRO A 224 -0.67 -1.47 -26.26
N GLU A 225 -1.59 -2.40 -26.05
CA GLU A 225 -2.07 -2.78 -24.71
C GLU A 225 -0.94 -3.21 -23.75
N ALA A 226 0.19 -3.63 -24.28
CA ALA A 226 1.39 -3.94 -23.51
C ALA A 226 2.15 -2.70 -23.00
N ALA A 227 1.93 -1.53 -23.57
CA ALA A 227 2.68 -0.32 -23.19
C ALA A 227 2.34 0.19 -21.79
N ALA A 228 1.06 0.09 -21.38
CA ALA A 228 0.63 0.52 -20.06
C ALA A 228 1.23 -0.32 -18.91
N PRO A 229 1.22 -1.66 -18.96
CA PRO A 229 1.95 -2.47 -17.98
C PRO A 229 3.46 -2.21 -17.99
N CYS A 230 4.06 -2.03 -19.16
CA CYS A 230 5.48 -1.71 -19.29
C CYS A 230 5.82 -0.36 -18.63
N SER A 231 4.98 0.66 -18.78
CA SER A 231 5.21 1.96 -18.16
C SER A 231 5.13 1.89 -16.63
N ILE A 232 4.24 1.07 -16.07
CA ILE A 232 4.15 0.82 -14.63
C ILE A 232 5.40 0.11 -14.13
N VAL A 233 5.87 -0.91 -14.85
CA VAL A 233 7.09 -1.65 -14.50
C VAL A 233 8.33 -0.74 -14.59
N LEU A 234 8.46 0.03 -15.66
CA LEU A 234 9.57 0.97 -15.84
C LEU A 234 9.55 2.10 -14.80
N GLY A 235 8.37 2.67 -14.53
CA GLY A 235 8.20 3.67 -13.47
C GLY A 235 8.54 3.12 -12.09
N SER A 236 8.17 1.88 -11.82
CA SER A 236 8.51 1.17 -10.59
C SER A 236 10.00 0.88 -10.48
N ALA A 237 10.65 0.46 -11.57
CA ALA A 237 12.09 0.25 -11.63
C ALA A 237 12.87 1.56 -11.47
N ALA A 238 12.42 2.64 -12.09
CA ALA A 238 13.01 3.97 -11.93
C ALA A 238 12.88 4.49 -10.49
N SER A 239 11.71 4.29 -9.87
CA SER A 239 11.49 4.62 -8.44
C SER A 239 12.36 3.79 -7.49
N ALA A 240 12.75 2.59 -7.91
CA ALA A 240 13.62 1.72 -7.14
C ALA A 240 15.11 2.08 -7.29
N ALA A 241 15.49 2.73 -8.40
CA ALA A 241 16.86 3.15 -8.69
C ALA A 241 17.22 4.52 -8.09
N GLY A 242 16.23 5.37 -7.73
CA GLY A 242 16.39 6.68 -7.11
C GLY A 242 16.17 6.66 -5.63
#